data_f967d6f6d9bce35d9016818ba0e1897b
#
_entry.id   f967d6f6d9bce35d9016818ba0e1897b
#
_cell.length_a   1.000
_cell.length_b   1.000
_cell.length_c   1.000
_cell.angle_alpha   90.00
_cell.angle_beta   90.00
_cell.angle_gamma   90.00
#
_symmetry.space_group_name_H-M   'P 1'
#
loop_
_entity.id
_entity.type
_entity.pdbx_description
1 polymer ?
#
loop_
_entity_poly.entity_id
_entity_poly.type
_entity_poly.pdbx_seq_one_letter_code
_entity_poly.pdbx_strand_id
1 'polypeptide(L)'
;MKKFLFLLFVISGCSPEAQKNTSIDQNWDTYLGDPGRSHFSPLSEITRENAAQLELAWSYDSGEPREGSSTMYTSPLVVNGVLYGLSPKLVAFALDAATGEELWRSNYVGPGAAQRGLMWWEDGGDKRVIYPAGSELIALNADTGQPIRSFGVNGRINLKPEDKEVPFFTSVPGVVFEDKLILGFSTAESANSQAGMIRAFDARSGAEVWRFNSLPREGGLGSDTWQEGSLEDSGGANNWTGMALDEQRGMLFVPTGSATPDFYGASRTGDNLFANSLIALDAR
;
A
#
# COMPACT_ATOMS: atom_id res chain seq x y z
N MET A 1 -5.85 -88.03 1.39
CA MET A 1 -6.61 -86.77 1.30
C MET A 1 -5.69 -85.62 1.65
N LYS A 2 -5.13 -84.88 0.68
CA LYS A 2 -4.27 -83.74 0.88
C LYS A 2 -5.15 -82.48 0.83
N LYS A 3 -5.19 -81.73 1.94
CA LYS A 3 -5.88 -80.44 2.02
C LYS A 3 -4.93 -79.34 1.48
N PHE A 4 -5.32 -78.71 0.40
CA PHE A 4 -4.67 -77.49 -0.10
C PHE A 4 -5.23 -76.27 0.64
N LEU A 5 -4.34 -75.53 1.30
CA LEU A 5 -4.64 -74.26 1.96
C LEU A 5 -4.37 -73.14 0.94
N PHE A 6 -5.42 -72.46 0.47
CA PHE A 6 -5.29 -71.25 -0.39
C PHE A 6 -5.07 -70.04 0.50
N LEU A 7 -3.92 -69.44 0.39
CA LEU A 7 -3.60 -68.14 1.07
C LEU A 7 -3.98 -67.01 0.13
N LEU A 8 -5.02 -66.25 0.49
CA LEU A 8 -5.44 -65.07 -0.26
C LEU A 8 -4.58 -63.88 0.17
N PHE A 9 -3.70 -63.38 -0.72
CA PHE A 9 -3.00 -62.13 -0.54
C PHE A 9 -3.91 -60.98 -0.93
N VAL A 10 -4.35 -60.22 0.06
CA VAL A 10 -5.02 -58.89 -0.17
C VAL A 10 -3.92 -57.89 -0.41
N ILE A 11 -3.74 -57.47 -1.66
CA ILE A 11 -2.89 -56.35 -2.02
C ILE A 11 -3.69 -55.08 -1.71
N SER A 12 -3.43 -54.41 -0.57
CA SER A 12 -3.91 -53.06 -0.34
C SER A 12 -3.20 -52.13 -1.32
N GLY A 13 -3.91 -51.73 -2.36
CA GLY A 13 -3.46 -50.68 -3.25
C GLY A 13 -3.46 -49.35 -2.49
N CYS A 14 -2.30 -48.82 -2.16
CA CYS A 14 -2.16 -47.40 -1.87
C CYS A 14 -2.52 -46.62 -3.13
N SER A 15 -3.70 -46.00 -3.14
CA SER A 15 -3.99 -44.94 -4.11
C SER A 15 -2.98 -43.81 -3.89
N PRO A 16 -2.30 -43.31 -4.93
CA PRO A 16 -1.50 -42.13 -4.76
C PRO A 16 -2.44 -40.98 -4.34
N GLU A 17 -2.23 -40.42 -3.18
CA GLU A 17 -2.81 -39.13 -2.82
C GLU A 17 -2.51 -38.17 -3.97
N ALA A 18 -3.57 -37.66 -4.58
CA ALA A 18 -3.45 -36.60 -5.56
C ALA A 18 -2.71 -35.46 -4.86
N GLN A 19 -1.44 -35.22 -5.25
CA GLN A 19 -0.72 -34.01 -4.90
C GLN A 19 -1.67 -32.86 -5.26
N LYS A 20 -2.17 -32.14 -4.25
CA LYS A 20 -2.75 -30.83 -4.45
C LYS A 20 -1.67 -30.03 -5.17
N ASN A 21 -1.85 -29.79 -6.46
CA ASN A 21 -1.15 -28.74 -7.17
C ASN A 21 -1.51 -27.44 -6.46
N THR A 22 -0.68 -27.04 -5.51
CA THR A 22 -0.70 -25.67 -5.01
C THR A 22 -0.18 -24.85 -6.17
N SER A 23 -1.11 -24.29 -6.97
CA SER A 23 -0.76 -23.25 -7.93
C SER A 23 -0.01 -22.18 -7.15
N ILE A 24 1.24 -21.93 -7.54
CA ILE A 24 2.01 -20.80 -7.01
C ILE A 24 1.14 -19.58 -7.29
N ASP A 25 0.84 -18.80 -6.27
CA ASP A 25 0.11 -17.55 -6.44
C ASP A 25 0.96 -16.63 -7.33
N GLN A 26 0.44 -16.35 -8.52
CA GLN A 26 1.11 -15.51 -9.51
C GLN A 26 0.76 -14.02 -9.35
N ASN A 27 -0.06 -13.69 -8.36
CA ASN A 27 -0.46 -12.32 -8.10
C ASN A 27 0.69 -11.51 -7.46
N TRP A 28 0.67 -10.23 -7.75
CA TRP A 28 1.45 -9.18 -7.11
C TRP A 28 0.46 -8.09 -6.71
N ASP A 29 -0.50 -8.47 -5.85
CA ASP A 29 -1.66 -7.67 -5.46
C ASP A 29 -1.35 -6.66 -4.35
N THR A 30 -0.16 -6.74 -3.80
CA THR A 30 0.28 -5.87 -2.72
C THR A 30 1.52 -5.09 -3.14
N TYR A 31 1.56 -3.80 -2.81
CA TYR A 31 2.72 -2.95 -3.04
C TYR A 31 3.97 -3.57 -2.42
N LEU A 32 5.04 -3.72 -3.21
CA LEU A 32 6.29 -4.39 -2.86
C LEU A 32 6.17 -5.89 -2.52
N GLY A 33 5.14 -6.56 -3.03
CA GLY A 33 5.01 -8.02 -3.11
C GLY A 33 4.11 -8.64 -2.07
N ASP A 34 4.25 -8.24 -0.82
CA ASP A 34 3.45 -8.76 0.29
C ASP A 34 3.22 -7.69 1.37
N PRO A 35 2.32 -7.92 2.35
CA PRO A 35 2.07 -6.96 3.44
C PRO A 35 3.30 -6.63 4.28
N GLY A 36 4.26 -7.56 4.39
CA GLY A 36 5.55 -7.36 5.05
C GLY A 36 6.57 -6.55 4.24
N ARG A 37 6.26 -6.24 2.97
CA ARG A 37 7.14 -5.51 2.03
C ARG A 37 8.45 -6.23 1.74
N SER A 38 8.41 -7.55 1.57
CA SER A 38 9.60 -8.37 1.39
C SER A 38 10.29 -8.23 0.03
N HIS A 39 9.59 -7.70 -0.99
CA HIS A 39 10.03 -7.65 -2.39
C HIS A 39 10.31 -9.04 -2.99
N PHE A 40 9.78 -10.09 -2.39
CA PHE A 40 10.01 -11.45 -2.82
C PHE A 40 8.87 -11.98 -3.68
N SER A 41 9.22 -12.61 -4.80
CA SER A 41 8.30 -13.40 -5.62
C SER A 41 8.68 -14.89 -5.54
N PRO A 42 7.73 -15.81 -5.31
CA PRO A 42 7.98 -17.25 -5.34
C PRO A 42 8.12 -17.82 -6.76
N LEU A 43 7.91 -16.99 -7.80
CA LEU A 43 8.08 -17.40 -9.20
C LEU A 43 9.54 -17.79 -9.46
N SER A 44 9.75 -18.88 -10.19
CA SER A 44 11.07 -19.48 -10.40
C SER A 44 11.47 -19.66 -11.87
N GLU A 45 10.67 -19.13 -12.80
CA GLU A 45 10.95 -19.24 -14.23
C GLU A 45 12.17 -18.42 -14.64
N ILE A 46 12.42 -17.29 -13.97
CA ILE A 46 13.62 -16.49 -14.18
C ILE A 46 14.66 -16.93 -13.17
N THR A 47 15.78 -17.43 -13.69
CA THR A 47 16.90 -17.96 -12.89
C THR A 47 18.16 -17.18 -13.21
N ARG A 48 19.20 -17.43 -12.42
CA ARG A 48 20.54 -16.86 -12.65
C ARG A 48 21.11 -17.22 -14.02
N GLU A 49 20.78 -18.43 -14.49
CA GLU A 49 21.29 -19.02 -15.74
C GLU A 49 20.59 -18.45 -16.98
N ASN A 50 19.31 -18.06 -16.86
CA ASN A 50 18.52 -17.56 -18.01
C ASN A 50 18.23 -16.07 -17.98
N ALA A 51 18.54 -15.36 -16.89
CA ALA A 51 18.26 -13.93 -16.78
C ALA A 51 18.90 -13.09 -17.90
N ALA A 52 20.09 -13.49 -18.40
CA ALA A 52 20.76 -12.82 -19.51
C ALA A 52 20.09 -13.08 -20.89
N GLN A 53 19.13 -13.98 -20.96
CA GLN A 53 18.38 -14.37 -22.17
C GLN A 53 17.01 -13.72 -22.24
N LEU A 54 16.66 -12.87 -21.26
CA LEU A 54 15.37 -12.17 -21.26
C LEU A 54 15.29 -11.23 -22.45
N GLU A 55 14.15 -11.28 -23.14
CA GLU A 55 13.81 -10.40 -24.25
C GLU A 55 12.64 -9.50 -23.87
N LEU A 56 12.54 -8.34 -24.52
CA LEU A 56 11.41 -7.43 -24.35
C LEU A 56 10.15 -8.09 -24.92
N ALA A 57 9.16 -8.41 -24.06
CA ALA A 57 7.89 -8.97 -24.48
C ALA A 57 6.97 -7.89 -25.07
N TRP A 58 6.84 -6.77 -24.39
CA TRP A 58 6.03 -5.62 -24.82
C TRP A 58 6.48 -4.34 -24.11
N SER A 59 6.03 -3.22 -24.59
CA SER A 59 6.20 -1.90 -23.96
C SER A 59 4.88 -1.13 -24.03
N TYR A 60 4.61 -0.35 -23.00
CA TYR A 60 3.43 0.51 -22.93
C TYR A 60 3.86 1.97 -22.76
N ASP A 61 3.34 2.83 -23.61
CA ASP A 61 3.55 4.28 -23.52
C ASP A 61 2.26 4.92 -22.99
N SER A 62 2.32 5.49 -21.79
CA SER A 62 1.18 6.20 -21.21
C SER A 62 0.77 7.46 -21.98
N GLY A 63 1.61 7.96 -22.89
CA GLY A 63 1.34 9.15 -23.69
C GLY A 63 1.23 10.45 -22.89
N GLU A 64 1.60 10.43 -21.62
CA GLU A 64 1.37 11.52 -20.68
C GLU A 64 2.64 11.98 -19.97
N PRO A 65 3.64 12.51 -20.70
CA PRO A 65 4.80 13.08 -20.05
C PRO A 65 4.37 14.26 -19.20
N ARG A 66 4.94 14.36 -18.00
CA ARG A 66 4.75 15.53 -17.16
C ARG A 66 5.59 16.66 -17.69
N GLU A 67 5.05 17.87 -17.80
CA GLU A 67 5.85 19.05 -18.17
C GLU A 67 7.00 19.20 -17.15
N GLY A 68 8.22 19.23 -17.66
CA GLY A 68 9.45 19.28 -16.85
C GLY A 68 9.85 17.96 -16.16
N SER A 69 9.05 16.91 -16.20
CA SER A 69 9.38 15.57 -15.70
C SER A 69 8.47 14.53 -16.32
N SER A 70 9.05 13.50 -16.88
CA SER A 70 8.34 12.31 -17.39
C SER A 70 8.54 11.09 -16.51
N THR A 71 8.90 11.27 -15.24
CA THR A 71 9.25 10.17 -14.35
C THR A 71 7.98 9.48 -13.83
N MET A 72 7.92 8.18 -14.01
CA MET A 72 6.93 7.29 -13.41
C MET A 72 7.58 6.57 -12.24
N TYR A 73 7.04 6.74 -11.04
CA TYR A 73 7.56 6.11 -9.81
C TYR A 73 6.75 4.90 -9.38
N THR A 74 5.68 4.60 -10.09
CA THR A 74 4.71 3.58 -9.69
C THR A 74 5.29 2.18 -9.80
N SER A 75 5.24 1.41 -8.71
CA SER A 75 5.31 -0.04 -8.73
C SER A 75 3.90 -0.56 -9.05
N PRO A 76 3.72 -1.25 -10.19
CA PRO A 76 2.41 -1.75 -10.57
C PRO A 76 1.96 -2.89 -9.67
N LEU A 77 0.65 -3.16 -9.67
CA LEU A 77 0.07 -4.40 -9.17
C LEU A 77 -0.23 -5.32 -10.35
N VAL A 78 -0.18 -6.63 -10.10
CA VAL A 78 -0.63 -7.64 -11.06
C VAL A 78 -1.60 -8.57 -10.35
N VAL A 79 -2.86 -8.58 -10.80
CA VAL A 79 -3.91 -9.39 -10.19
C VAL A 79 -4.67 -10.12 -11.29
N ASN A 80 -4.69 -11.45 -11.21
CA ASN A 80 -5.40 -12.31 -12.16
C ASN A 80 -5.06 -12.01 -13.63
N GLY A 81 -3.79 -11.73 -13.94
CA GLY A 81 -3.32 -11.46 -15.29
C GLY A 81 -3.56 -10.02 -15.78
N VAL A 82 -4.04 -9.12 -14.91
CA VAL A 82 -4.20 -7.69 -15.21
C VAL A 82 -3.16 -6.89 -14.45
N LEU A 83 -2.42 -6.04 -15.17
CA LEU A 83 -1.47 -5.10 -14.60
C LEU A 83 -2.14 -3.74 -14.38
N TYR A 84 -2.07 -3.22 -13.17
CA TYR A 84 -2.58 -1.89 -12.80
C TYR A 84 -1.43 -0.94 -12.51
N GLY A 85 -1.48 0.25 -13.10
CA GLY A 85 -0.43 1.26 -12.95
C GLY A 85 -0.96 2.69 -12.93
N LEU A 86 -0.06 3.63 -12.69
CA LEU A 86 -0.34 5.08 -12.75
C LEU A 86 0.62 5.76 -13.73
N SER A 87 0.07 6.59 -14.59
CA SER A 87 0.86 7.45 -15.47
C SER A 87 1.57 8.58 -14.69
N PRO A 88 2.51 9.33 -15.30
CA PRO A 88 3.13 10.50 -14.68
C PRO A 88 2.13 11.56 -14.17
N LYS A 89 0.93 11.65 -14.77
CA LYS A 89 -0.16 12.54 -14.35
C LYS A 89 -1.15 11.86 -13.39
N LEU A 90 -0.80 10.70 -12.85
CA LEU A 90 -1.63 9.90 -11.93
C LEU A 90 -2.94 9.41 -12.55
N VAL A 91 -2.99 9.27 -13.87
CA VAL A 91 -4.07 8.56 -14.55
C VAL A 91 -3.85 7.06 -14.33
N ALA A 92 -4.81 6.40 -13.70
CA ALA A 92 -4.77 4.96 -13.52
C ALA A 92 -5.08 4.25 -14.84
N PHE A 93 -4.40 3.14 -15.10
CA PHE A 93 -4.63 2.29 -16.25
C PHE A 93 -4.56 0.81 -15.87
N ALA A 94 -5.21 -0.02 -16.66
CA ALA A 94 -5.09 -1.47 -16.61
C ALA A 94 -4.66 -2.03 -17.94
N LEU A 95 -3.73 -2.97 -17.91
CA LEU A 95 -3.22 -3.66 -19.09
C LEU A 95 -3.42 -5.17 -18.93
N ASP A 96 -3.62 -5.87 -20.02
CA ASP A 96 -3.36 -7.31 -20.07
C ASP A 96 -1.88 -7.55 -19.78
N ALA A 97 -1.56 -8.27 -18.71
CA ALA A 97 -0.18 -8.42 -18.25
C ALA A 97 0.69 -9.25 -19.22
N ALA A 98 0.09 -10.09 -20.04
CA ALA A 98 0.81 -10.92 -21.02
C ALA A 98 1.13 -10.17 -22.31
N THR A 99 0.27 -9.26 -22.74
CA THR A 99 0.36 -8.59 -24.06
C THR A 99 0.69 -7.11 -23.99
N GLY A 100 0.44 -6.44 -22.83
CA GLY A 100 0.57 -4.99 -22.69
C GLY A 100 -0.59 -4.21 -23.32
N GLU A 101 -1.66 -4.89 -23.79
CA GLU A 101 -2.85 -4.22 -24.34
C GLU A 101 -3.59 -3.45 -23.24
N GLU A 102 -3.96 -2.18 -23.53
CA GLU A 102 -4.72 -1.35 -22.61
C GLU A 102 -6.18 -1.84 -22.52
N LEU A 103 -6.60 -2.29 -21.33
CA LEU A 103 -7.96 -2.71 -21.04
C LEU A 103 -8.85 -1.53 -20.71
N TRP A 104 -8.34 -0.62 -19.89
CA TRP A 104 -8.99 0.63 -19.56
C TRP A 104 -8.02 1.69 -19.06
N ARG A 105 -8.45 2.95 -19.12
CA ARG A 105 -7.78 4.11 -18.58
C ARG A 105 -8.79 4.99 -17.84
N SER A 106 -8.44 5.48 -16.66
CA SER A 106 -9.31 6.37 -15.89
C SER A 106 -9.33 7.78 -16.48
N ASN A 107 -10.42 8.52 -16.23
CA ASN A 107 -10.54 9.92 -16.63
C ASN A 107 -10.00 10.89 -15.57
N TYR A 108 -9.47 10.38 -14.47
CA TYR A 108 -8.92 11.22 -13.40
C TYR A 108 -7.49 11.63 -13.75
N VAL A 109 -7.24 12.94 -13.65
CA VAL A 109 -5.90 13.53 -13.75
C VAL A 109 -5.59 14.18 -12.41
N GLY A 110 -4.62 13.65 -11.70
CA GLY A 110 -4.24 14.14 -10.39
C GLY A 110 -3.44 15.45 -10.42
N PRO A 111 -3.32 16.11 -9.26
CA PRO A 111 -2.54 17.35 -9.12
C PRO A 111 -1.03 17.15 -9.30
N GLY A 112 -0.61 15.93 -9.59
CA GLY A 112 0.74 15.64 -10.06
C GLY A 112 1.82 15.62 -8.98
N ALA A 113 1.67 14.79 -7.96
CA ALA A 113 2.77 14.38 -7.10
C ALA A 113 3.29 12.99 -7.51
N ALA A 114 4.57 12.69 -7.26
CA ALA A 114 5.09 11.35 -7.46
C ALA A 114 4.34 10.36 -6.57
N GLN A 115 3.78 9.30 -7.17
CA GLN A 115 3.08 8.24 -6.46
C GLN A 115 3.78 6.91 -6.69
N ARG A 116 4.07 6.18 -5.61
CA ARG A 116 4.88 4.96 -5.67
C ARG A 116 4.10 3.68 -5.92
N GLY A 117 2.77 3.72 -5.89
CA GLY A 117 1.97 2.53 -6.17
C GLY A 117 0.51 2.66 -5.82
N LEU A 118 -0.16 1.52 -5.81
CA LEU A 118 -1.59 1.36 -5.61
C LEU A 118 -1.85 0.34 -4.50
N MET A 119 -3.09 0.29 -4.03
CA MET A 119 -3.62 -0.74 -3.14
C MET A 119 -4.70 -1.53 -3.87
N TRP A 120 -4.75 -2.82 -3.63
CA TRP A 120 -5.83 -3.71 -4.03
C TRP A 120 -6.72 -4.03 -2.84
N TRP A 121 -8.03 -3.97 -3.04
CA TRP A 121 -9.02 -4.44 -2.09
C TRP A 121 -10.14 -5.17 -2.83
N GLU A 122 -10.59 -6.28 -2.27
CA GLU A 122 -11.64 -7.10 -2.85
C GLU A 122 -12.54 -7.68 -1.75
N ASP A 123 -13.86 -7.65 -2.01
CA ASP A 123 -14.85 -8.36 -1.21
C ASP A 123 -15.93 -8.92 -2.15
N GLY A 124 -15.91 -10.24 -2.34
CA GLY A 124 -16.80 -10.92 -3.27
C GLY A 124 -16.60 -10.41 -4.70
N GLY A 125 -17.60 -9.78 -5.28
CA GLY A 125 -17.53 -9.20 -6.64
C GLY A 125 -17.11 -7.72 -6.68
N ASP A 126 -16.92 -7.07 -5.55
CA ASP A 126 -16.46 -5.68 -5.46
C ASP A 126 -14.93 -5.64 -5.41
N LYS A 127 -14.32 -5.31 -6.54
CA LYS A 127 -12.86 -5.23 -6.72
C LYS A 127 -12.46 -3.78 -6.94
N ARG A 128 -11.49 -3.32 -6.17
CA ARG A 128 -11.08 -1.91 -6.18
C ARG A 128 -9.58 -1.75 -6.32
N VAL A 129 -9.19 -0.84 -7.21
CA VAL A 129 -7.86 -0.26 -7.26
C VAL A 129 -7.93 1.10 -6.56
N ILE A 130 -7.13 1.28 -5.51
CA ILE A 130 -7.18 2.46 -4.65
C ILE A 130 -5.79 3.08 -4.62
N TYR A 131 -5.71 4.40 -4.79
CA TYR A 131 -4.43 5.08 -4.78
C TYR A 131 -4.56 6.53 -4.28
N PRO A 132 -3.53 7.02 -3.60
CA PRO A 132 -3.49 8.44 -3.26
C PRO A 132 -3.06 9.30 -4.45
N ALA A 133 -3.64 10.47 -4.56
CA ALA A 133 -3.28 11.48 -5.57
C ALA A 133 -3.21 12.86 -4.91
N GLY A 134 -2.01 13.25 -4.49
CA GLY A 134 -1.83 14.45 -3.68
C GLY A 134 -2.49 14.30 -2.31
N SER A 135 -3.45 15.13 -2.00
CA SER A 135 -4.25 15.08 -0.77
C SER A 135 -5.58 14.33 -0.91
N GLU A 136 -5.80 13.62 -2.00
CA GLU A 136 -7.00 12.80 -2.19
C GLU A 136 -6.65 11.31 -2.16
N LEU A 137 -7.59 10.48 -1.72
CA LEU A 137 -7.57 9.03 -1.92
C LEU A 137 -8.69 8.67 -2.90
N ILE A 138 -8.35 7.94 -3.95
CA ILE A 138 -9.21 7.62 -5.07
C ILE A 138 -9.48 6.12 -5.07
N ALA A 139 -10.74 5.72 -5.26
CA ALA A 139 -11.14 4.34 -5.44
C ALA A 139 -11.83 4.14 -6.80
N LEU A 140 -11.29 3.24 -7.60
CA LEU A 140 -11.80 2.85 -8.91
C LEU A 140 -12.24 1.38 -8.89
N ASN A 141 -13.27 1.08 -9.65
CA ASN A 141 -13.63 -0.30 -9.98
C ASN A 141 -12.51 -0.90 -10.82
N ALA A 142 -11.96 -2.03 -10.39
CA ALA A 142 -10.80 -2.65 -11.02
C ALA A 142 -11.08 -3.18 -12.43
N ASP A 143 -12.31 -3.60 -12.71
CA ASP A 143 -12.68 -4.16 -14.02
C ASP A 143 -12.93 -3.07 -15.08
N THR A 144 -13.27 -1.83 -14.66
CA THR A 144 -13.74 -0.78 -15.57
C THR A 144 -13.01 0.55 -15.50
N GLY A 145 -12.19 0.78 -14.46
CA GLY A 145 -11.54 2.06 -14.20
C GLY A 145 -12.48 3.21 -13.78
N GLN A 146 -13.77 2.92 -13.57
CA GLN A 146 -14.76 3.92 -13.18
C GLN A 146 -14.70 4.20 -11.67
N PRO A 147 -14.94 5.46 -11.24
CA PRO A 147 -14.98 5.81 -9.83
C PRO A 147 -16.04 5.00 -9.07
N ILE A 148 -15.68 4.51 -7.88
CA ILE A 148 -16.61 3.86 -6.95
C ILE A 148 -17.44 4.95 -6.25
N ARG A 149 -18.64 5.22 -6.75
CA ARG A 149 -19.46 6.35 -6.29
C ARG A 149 -19.82 6.34 -4.81
N SER A 150 -19.85 5.16 -4.19
CA SER A 150 -20.11 4.98 -2.75
C SER A 150 -18.89 5.28 -1.86
N PHE A 151 -17.70 5.46 -2.45
CA PHE A 151 -16.48 5.80 -1.73
C PHE A 151 -16.34 7.32 -1.64
N GLY A 152 -16.54 7.87 -0.46
CA GLY A 152 -16.52 9.31 -0.22
C GLY A 152 -17.47 10.09 -1.14
N VAL A 153 -16.94 11.10 -1.84
CA VAL A 153 -17.69 11.88 -2.82
C VAL A 153 -17.23 11.48 -4.23
N ASN A 154 -18.09 10.74 -4.94
CA ASN A 154 -17.82 10.28 -6.31
C ASN A 154 -16.47 9.54 -6.47
N GLY A 155 -16.16 8.63 -5.57
CA GLY A 155 -14.95 7.82 -5.63
C GLY A 155 -13.72 8.47 -4.99
N ARG A 156 -13.88 9.51 -4.18
CA ARG A 156 -12.78 10.25 -3.57
C ARG A 156 -13.05 10.67 -2.15
N ILE A 157 -12.00 10.71 -1.34
CA ILE A 157 -11.99 11.36 -0.04
C ILE A 157 -10.82 12.36 0.03
N ASN A 158 -11.06 13.50 0.69
CA ASN A 158 -10.01 14.46 1.01
C ASN A 158 -9.27 13.99 2.26
N LEU A 159 -7.96 13.83 2.16
CA LEU A 159 -7.10 13.39 3.25
C LEU A 159 -6.55 14.56 4.06
N LYS A 160 -6.55 15.79 3.50
CA LYS A 160 -5.95 16.97 4.14
C LYS A 160 -6.75 17.34 5.39
N PRO A 161 -6.09 17.46 6.56
CA PRO A 161 -6.72 18.03 7.74
C PRO A 161 -7.11 19.50 7.52
N GLU A 162 -8.17 19.95 8.19
CA GLU A 162 -8.70 21.31 8.02
C GLU A 162 -7.98 22.37 8.89
N ASP A 163 -7.12 21.94 9.81
CA ASP A 163 -6.52 22.78 10.83
C ASP A 163 -5.35 23.67 10.34
N LYS A 164 -4.69 23.29 9.26
CA LYS A 164 -3.56 24.06 8.69
C LYS A 164 -3.56 24.09 7.16
N GLU A 165 -3.33 25.25 6.58
CA GLU A 165 -3.12 25.44 5.14
C GLU A 165 -1.64 25.22 4.74
N VAL A 166 -1.12 24.02 5.03
CA VAL A 166 0.25 23.63 4.73
C VAL A 166 0.29 22.39 3.84
N PRO A 167 1.42 22.08 3.18
CA PRO A 167 1.55 20.88 2.37
C PRO A 167 1.24 19.61 3.17
N PHE A 168 0.35 18.78 2.61
CA PHE A 168 -0.03 17.50 3.17
C PHE A 168 -0.43 16.57 2.03
N PHE A 169 0.25 15.46 1.90
CA PHE A 169 0.03 14.50 0.81
C PHE A 169 0.50 13.10 1.20
N THR A 170 0.18 12.11 0.40
CA THR A 170 0.78 10.79 0.52
C THR A 170 1.36 10.35 -0.81
N SER A 171 2.60 9.88 -0.80
CA SER A 171 3.35 9.44 -1.98
C SER A 171 3.60 7.93 -2.01
N VAL A 172 3.24 7.23 -0.95
CA VAL A 172 3.38 5.78 -0.81
C VAL A 172 2.00 5.19 -0.58
N PRO A 173 1.62 4.11 -1.27
CA PRO A 173 0.37 3.44 -0.95
C PRO A 173 0.42 2.91 0.48
N GLY A 174 -0.73 2.91 1.13
CA GLY A 174 -0.90 2.34 2.45
C GLY A 174 -0.81 0.81 2.46
N VAL A 175 -1.25 0.23 3.54
CA VAL A 175 -1.53 -1.21 3.65
C VAL A 175 -3.04 -1.43 3.70
N VAL A 176 -3.47 -2.59 3.21
CA VAL A 176 -4.84 -3.06 3.35
C VAL A 176 -4.87 -4.13 4.43
N PHE A 177 -5.75 -3.99 5.40
CA PHE A 177 -6.00 -4.99 6.43
C PHE A 177 -7.50 -5.18 6.61
N GLU A 178 -8.00 -6.36 6.26
CA GLU A 178 -9.45 -6.61 6.19
C GLU A 178 -10.12 -5.54 5.31
N ASP A 179 -11.08 -4.80 5.87
CA ASP A 179 -11.78 -3.71 5.18
C ASP A 179 -11.20 -2.32 5.46
N LYS A 180 -9.94 -2.24 5.87
CA LYS A 180 -9.28 -0.98 6.24
C LYS A 180 -8.14 -0.64 5.29
N LEU A 181 -8.12 0.60 4.84
CA LEU A 181 -7.03 1.23 4.12
C LEU A 181 -6.24 2.08 5.11
N ILE A 182 -5.00 1.69 5.43
CA ILE A 182 -4.22 2.35 6.46
C ILE A 182 -3.08 3.12 5.82
N LEU A 183 -3.04 4.42 6.05
CA LEU A 183 -2.18 5.38 5.37
C LEU A 183 -1.28 6.15 6.34
N GLY A 184 -0.04 6.36 5.91
CA GLY A 184 0.84 7.40 6.41
C GLY A 184 0.87 8.58 5.44
N PHE A 185 1.49 9.69 5.87
CA PHE A 185 1.45 10.95 5.14
C PHE A 185 2.82 11.61 5.09
N SER A 186 3.00 12.49 4.12
CA SER A 186 4.13 13.38 4.00
C SER A 186 3.70 14.81 4.35
N THR A 187 4.58 15.52 5.04
CA THR A 187 4.37 16.90 5.48
C THR A 187 5.59 17.75 5.07
N ALA A 188 5.52 19.07 5.23
CA ALA A 188 6.68 19.92 5.04
C ALA A 188 7.72 19.68 6.15
N GLU A 189 8.99 19.95 5.87
CA GLU A 189 10.12 19.80 6.80
C GLU A 189 10.40 21.08 7.63
N SER A 190 9.69 22.15 7.32
CA SER A 190 9.80 23.45 7.98
C SER A 190 8.98 23.53 9.27
N ALA A 191 9.26 24.50 10.11
CA ALA A 191 8.43 24.83 11.26
C ALA A 191 6.96 25.04 10.85
N ASN A 192 6.02 24.78 11.77
CA ASN A 192 4.59 24.89 11.56
C ASN A 192 4.02 23.95 10.46
N SER A 193 4.71 22.86 10.17
CA SER A 193 4.17 21.85 9.26
C SER A 193 2.99 21.08 9.89
N GLN A 194 2.29 20.29 9.09
CA GLN A 194 1.23 19.42 9.60
C GLN A 194 1.81 18.36 10.55
N ALA A 195 1.10 18.09 11.64
CA ALA A 195 1.43 17.00 12.55
C ALA A 195 1.30 15.64 11.85
N GLY A 196 2.24 14.74 12.12
CA GLY A 196 2.21 13.37 11.60
C GLY A 196 1.10 12.55 12.25
N MET A 197 0.53 11.65 11.46
CA MET A 197 -0.53 10.75 11.89
C MET A 197 -0.56 9.50 11.03
N ILE A 198 -1.18 8.45 11.55
CA ILE A 198 -1.57 7.26 10.81
C ILE A 198 -3.09 7.19 10.85
N ARG A 199 -3.72 6.96 9.72
CA ARG A 199 -5.19 6.93 9.63
C ARG A 199 -5.65 5.68 8.90
N ALA A 200 -6.70 5.06 9.42
CA ALA A 200 -7.40 3.98 8.73
C ALA A 200 -8.75 4.47 8.21
N PHE A 201 -9.07 4.03 7.01
CA PHE A 201 -10.33 4.34 6.33
C PHE A 201 -11.03 3.04 5.95
N ASP A 202 -12.33 3.00 6.05
CA ASP A 202 -13.13 1.90 5.55
C ASP A 202 -13.01 1.80 4.02
N ALA A 203 -12.66 0.63 3.51
CA ALA A 203 -12.38 0.42 2.09
C ALA A 203 -13.64 0.52 1.20
N ARG A 204 -14.85 0.37 1.77
CA ARG A 204 -16.11 0.48 1.04
C ARG A 204 -16.61 1.91 0.94
N SER A 205 -16.58 2.64 2.06
CA SER A 205 -17.18 3.99 2.16
C SER A 205 -16.17 5.13 2.14
N GLY A 206 -14.89 4.86 2.46
CA GLY A 206 -13.88 5.89 2.66
C GLY A 206 -14.01 6.65 3.99
N ALA A 207 -14.89 6.23 4.88
CA ALA A 207 -15.02 6.84 6.21
C ALA A 207 -13.78 6.56 7.06
N GLU A 208 -13.29 7.56 7.81
CA GLU A 208 -12.21 7.35 8.76
C GLU A 208 -12.69 6.45 9.92
N VAL A 209 -11.95 5.36 10.18
CA VAL A 209 -12.26 4.38 11.21
C VAL A 209 -11.51 4.67 12.50
N TRP A 210 -10.19 4.91 12.37
CA TRP A 210 -9.35 5.27 13.50
C TRP A 210 -8.17 6.14 13.07
N ARG A 211 -7.55 6.79 14.07
CA ARG A 211 -6.36 7.63 13.89
C ARG A 211 -5.41 7.45 15.05
N PHE A 212 -4.12 7.36 14.74
CA PHE A 212 -3.02 7.51 15.69
C PHE A 212 -2.23 8.75 15.35
N ASN A 213 -2.08 9.67 16.31
CA ASN A 213 -1.24 10.87 16.14
C ASN A 213 0.20 10.53 16.50
N SER A 214 1.10 10.49 15.54
CA SER A 214 2.53 10.26 15.77
C SER A 214 3.24 11.51 16.33
N LEU A 215 2.65 12.69 16.17
CA LEU A 215 2.91 13.84 17.00
C LEU A 215 1.82 13.90 18.08
N PRO A 216 2.15 13.70 19.39
CA PRO A 216 1.13 13.66 20.43
C PRO A 216 0.43 15.02 20.58
N ARG A 217 -0.78 14.98 21.12
CA ARG A 217 -1.44 16.19 21.62
C ARG A 217 -1.00 16.47 23.04
N GLU A 218 -1.10 17.73 23.48
CA GLU A 218 -0.82 18.11 24.87
C GLU A 218 -1.61 17.21 25.84
N GLY A 219 -0.92 16.68 26.85
CA GLY A 219 -1.49 15.72 27.81
C GLY A 219 -1.75 14.31 27.28
N GLY A 220 -1.48 14.04 25.99
CA GLY A 220 -1.61 12.72 25.39
C GLY A 220 -0.40 11.81 25.63
N LEU A 221 -0.51 10.55 25.24
CA LEU A 221 0.56 9.56 25.33
C LEU A 221 1.84 10.07 24.63
N GLY A 222 2.97 10.16 25.36
CA GLY A 222 4.26 10.61 24.86
C GLY A 222 4.46 12.12 24.90
N SER A 223 3.46 12.94 25.27
CA SER A 223 3.61 14.40 25.35
C SER A 223 4.61 14.83 26.45
N ASP A 224 4.77 14.04 27.50
CA ASP A 224 5.71 14.22 28.58
C ASP A 224 7.19 14.06 28.16
N THR A 225 7.45 13.58 26.97
CA THR A 225 8.78 13.47 26.36
C THR A 225 9.17 14.71 25.56
N TRP A 226 8.30 15.72 25.51
CA TRP A 226 8.50 16.98 24.79
C TRP A 226 8.71 18.12 25.77
N GLN A 227 9.50 19.10 25.32
CA GLN A 227 9.63 20.35 26.06
C GLN A 227 8.25 21.03 26.16
N GLU A 228 7.92 21.57 27.31
CA GLU A 228 6.66 22.29 27.54
C GLU A 228 6.44 23.39 26.49
N GLY A 229 5.25 23.39 25.87
CA GLY A 229 4.85 24.33 24.83
C GLY A 229 5.41 24.03 23.42
N SER A 230 6.34 23.08 23.26
CA SER A 230 6.97 22.83 21.96
C SER A 230 6.07 22.11 20.96
N LEU A 231 5.04 21.41 21.42
CA LEU A 231 4.11 20.66 20.57
C LEU A 231 3.27 21.58 19.66
N GLU A 232 2.95 22.81 20.12
CA GLU A 232 2.13 23.75 19.33
C GLU A 232 2.84 24.20 18.06
N ASP A 233 4.16 24.39 18.13
CA ASP A 233 4.99 24.86 17.01
C ASP A 233 5.64 23.72 16.22
N SER A 234 5.45 22.48 16.67
CA SER A 234 6.01 21.30 16.02
C SER A 234 5.03 20.69 15.01
N GLY A 235 5.59 19.98 14.05
CA GLY A 235 4.90 19.15 13.09
C GLY A 235 5.75 17.92 12.76
N GLY A 236 5.58 17.34 11.58
CA GLY A 236 6.37 16.18 11.18
C GLY A 236 6.07 14.92 11.99
N ALA A 237 7.08 14.15 12.36
CA ALA A 237 6.94 12.82 12.97
C ALA A 237 6.07 11.90 12.11
N ASN A 238 6.08 12.10 10.80
CA ASN A 238 5.20 11.48 9.84
C ASN A 238 5.76 10.17 9.27
N ASN A 239 4.87 9.29 8.83
CA ASN A 239 5.22 8.08 8.07
C ASN A 239 5.12 8.37 6.57
N TRP A 240 6.22 8.75 5.93
CA TRP A 240 6.30 9.03 4.50
C TRP A 240 6.89 7.88 3.68
N THR A 241 7.50 6.90 4.33
CA THR A 241 8.16 5.75 3.69
C THR A 241 7.23 4.56 3.49
N GLY A 242 6.05 4.58 4.11
CA GLY A 242 5.14 3.43 4.18
C GLY A 242 5.38 2.59 5.44
N MET A 243 4.66 1.48 5.53
CA MET A 243 4.64 0.62 6.69
C MET A 243 4.54 -0.86 6.26
N ALA A 244 4.91 -1.76 7.17
CA ALA A 244 4.74 -3.20 7.01
C ALA A 244 3.62 -3.71 7.93
N LEU A 245 2.97 -4.80 7.51
CA LEU A 245 1.88 -5.43 8.24
C LEU A 245 2.17 -6.91 8.48
N ASP A 246 2.08 -7.35 9.72
CA ASP A 246 1.91 -8.75 10.09
C ASP A 246 0.40 -9.06 10.10
N GLU A 247 -0.10 -9.62 9.00
CA GLU A 247 -1.54 -9.91 8.85
C GLU A 247 -2.05 -10.92 9.86
N GLN A 248 -1.24 -11.92 10.23
CA GLN A 248 -1.67 -12.96 11.17
C GLN A 248 -1.96 -12.38 12.55
N ARG A 249 -1.18 -11.38 12.96
CA ARG A 249 -1.36 -10.71 14.24
C ARG A 249 -2.20 -9.45 14.15
N GLY A 250 -2.44 -8.92 12.95
CA GLY A 250 -3.04 -7.61 12.73
C GLY A 250 -2.16 -6.49 13.28
N MET A 251 -0.84 -6.61 13.15
CA MET A 251 0.11 -5.67 13.73
C MET A 251 0.83 -4.88 12.63
N LEU A 252 0.73 -3.56 12.71
CA LEU A 252 1.45 -2.63 11.86
C LEU A 252 2.80 -2.26 12.46
N PHE A 253 3.81 -2.20 11.62
CA PHE A 253 5.12 -1.64 11.95
C PHE A 253 5.31 -0.35 11.16
N VAL A 254 5.30 0.77 11.88
CA VAL A 254 5.23 2.12 11.33
C VAL A 254 6.50 2.89 11.68
N PRO A 255 7.45 3.04 10.74
CA PRO A 255 8.58 3.94 10.93
C PRO A 255 8.13 5.40 10.79
N THR A 256 8.59 6.27 11.67
CA THR A 256 8.32 7.70 11.63
C THR A 256 9.59 8.51 11.40
N GLY A 257 9.46 9.64 10.72
CA GLY A 257 10.54 10.61 10.53
C GLY A 257 10.70 11.55 11.70
N SER A 258 11.57 12.56 11.52
CA SER A 258 11.79 13.62 12.50
C SER A 258 10.54 14.45 12.72
N ALA A 259 10.48 15.06 13.92
CA ALA A 259 9.62 16.21 14.13
C ALA A 259 10.22 17.44 13.45
N THR A 260 9.39 18.41 13.07
CA THR A 260 9.83 19.64 12.40
C THR A 260 10.12 20.78 13.39
N PRO A 261 11.05 21.68 13.03
CA PRO A 261 11.95 21.65 11.87
C PRO A 261 12.93 20.48 11.94
N ASP A 262 13.12 19.77 10.82
CA ASP A 262 13.85 18.49 10.77
C ASP A 262 15.33 18.63 11.20
N PHE A 263 15.97 19.71 10.78
CA PHE A 263 17.41 19.92 10.95
C PHE A 263 17.79 20.73 12.21
N TYR A 264 16.79 21.17 12.99
CA TYR A 264 17.02 21.98 14.18
C TYR A 264 16.08 21.63 15.32
N GLY A 265 16.58 20.98 16.36
CA GLY A 265 15.79 20.45 17.47
C GLY A 265 15.89 21.23 18.79
N ALA A 266 16.59 22.40 18.84
CA ALA A 266 16.82 23.11 20.12
C ALA A 266 15.53 23.67 20.75
N SER A 267 14.47 23.87 19.98
CA SER A 267 13.16 24.33 20.46
C SER A 267 12.26 23.20 20.99
N ARG A 268 12.70 21.93 20.89
CA ARG A 268 11.93 20.76 21.29
C ARG A 268 12.83 19.73 21.98
N THR A 269 13.45 20.09 23.07
CA THR A 269 14.32 19.17 23.84
C THR A 269 13.51 18.02 24.41
N GLY A 270 14.17 16.87 24.65
CA GLY A 270 13.56 15.64 25.12
C GLY A 270 13.59 14.53 24.04
N ASP A 271 12.96 13.38 24.33
CA ASP A 271 12.97 12.21 23.44
C ASP A 271 12.03 12.36 22.24
N ASN A 272 11.08 13.29 22.31
CA ASN A 272 10.13 13.64 21.25
C ASN A 272 9.34 12.44 20.68
N LEU A 273 8.77 11.59 21.53
CA LEU A 273 7.92 10.50 21.06
C LEU A 273 6.70 11.08 20.30
N PHE A 274 6.32 10.54 19.13
CA PHE A 274 6.84 9.33 18.45
C PHE A 274 7.63 9.69 17.18
N ALA A 275 8.43 10.75 17.19
CA ALA A 275 9.36 11.05 16.11
C ALA A 275 10.54 10.06 16.12
N ASN A 276 11.15 9.80 14.95
CA ASN A 276 12.29 8.91 14.77
C ASN A 276 12.11 7.52 15.44
N SER A 277 10.93 6.99 15.36
CA SER A 277 10.50 5.78 16.06
C SER A 277 10.09 4.67 15.11
N LEU A 278 10.13 3.45 15.58
CA LEU A 278 9.40 2.33 15.00
C LEU A 278 8.23 2.01 15.94
N ILE A 279 7.01 2.27 15.49
CA ILE A 279 5.80 2.10 16.28
C ILE A 279 5.13 0.79 15.86
N ALA A 280 4.67 0.00 16.84
CA ALA A 280 3.80 -1.13 16.61
C ALA A 280 2.36 -0.74 16.99
N LEU A 281 1.42 -0.85 16.02
CA LEU A 281 0.00 -0.52 16.20
C LEU A 281 -0.87 -1.73 15.89
N ASP A 282 -1.99 -1.88 16.61
CA ASP A 282 -3.05 -2.79 16.19
C ASP A 282 -3.75 -2.19 14.95
N ALA A 283 -3.88 -2.98 13.90
CA ALA A 283 -4.51 -2.57 12.64
C ALA A 283 -6.06 -2.55 12.74
N ARG A 284 -6.64 -3.13 13.81
CA ARG A 284 -8.10 -3.22 14.03
C ARG A 284 -8.70 -1.90 14.59
#